data_971c948e216f64bbe3f60e09d26a182b
#
_entry.id   971c948e216f64bbe3f60e09d26a182b
#
_cell.length_a   1.000
_cell.length_b   1.000
_cell.length_c   1.000
_cell.angle_alpha   90.00
_cell.angle_beta   90.00
_cell.angle_gamma   90.00
#
_symmetry.space_group_name_H-M   'P 1'
#
loop_
_entity.id
_entity.type
_entity.pdbx_description
1 polymer ?
#
loop_
_entity_poly.entity_id
_entity_poly.type
_entity_poly.pdbx_seq_one_letter_code
_entity_poly.pdbx_strand_id
1 'polypeptide(L)'
;MLRKVSDDATKEGYILIKYIVQGGTKLSGSVTISGAKNAAVAILPATLLVSGPCRIENVPDISDVRLLLEILRDMGAEIHRYGRNTLEIDCSRARNATAPIELVRRIRASYYLIGAELGRFG
;
A
#
# COMPACT_ATOMS: atom_id res chain seq x y z
N MET A 1 -21.53 17.27 5.24
CA MET A 1 -21.24 16.10 6.10
C MET A 1 -21.00 14.89 5.23
N LEU A 2 -19.90 14.19 5.40
CA LEU A 2 -19.60 12.96 4.66
C LEU A 2 -20.07 11.76 5.48
N ARG A 3 -20.96 10.94 4.95
CA ARG A 3 -21.42 9.71 5.60
C ARG A 3 -21.12 8.51 4.71
N LYS A 4 -20.38 7.54 5.26
CA LYS A 4 -20.19 6.24 4.63
C LYS A 4 -21.39 5.37 5.00
N VAL A 5 -22.10 4.87 4.01
CA VAL A 5 -23.19 3.91 4.19
C VAL A 5 -22.77 2.62 3.49
N SER A 6 -22.72 1.52 4.24
CA SER A 6 -22.66 0.19 3.67
C SER A 6 -24.10 -0.28 3.44
N ASP A 7 -24.52 -0.38 2.20
CA ASP A 7 -25.75 -1.10 1.87
C ASP A 7 -25.43 -2.60 1.85
N ASP A 8 -26.21 -3.39 2.61
CA ASP A 8 -26.15 -4.86 2.63
C ASP A 8 -26.71 -5.51 1.33
N ALA A 9 -26.75 -4.77 0.24
CA ALA A 9 -27.16 -5.29 -1.06
C ALA A 9 -26.00 -6.02 -1.73
N THR A 10 -25.85 -7.29 -1.43
CA THR A 10 -25.01 -8.22 -2.20
C THR A 10 -25.62 -8.47 -3.57
N LYS A 11 -25.17 -7.76 -4.60
CA LYS A 11 -25.19 -8.27 -5.97
C LYS A 11 -23.81 -8.85 -6.24
N GLU A 12 -23.73 -10.14 -6.45
CA GLU A 12 -22.54 -10.89 -6.88
C GLU A 12 -21.33 -10.85 -5.93
N GLY A 13 -21.53 -10.93 -4.61
CA GLY A 13 -20.44 -11.10 -3.63
C GLY A 13 -19.55 -9.86 -3.39
N TYR A 14 -19.91 -8.70 -3.94
CA TYR A 14 -19.20 -7.44 -3.70
C TYR A 14 -19.91 -6.58 -2.66
N ILE A 15 -19.17 -6.07 -1.66
CA ILE A 15 -19.66 -5.05 -0.73
C ILE A 15 -19.69 -3.73 -1.48
N LEU A 16 -20.87 -3.24 -1.82
CA LEU A 16 -21.05 -1.92 -2.43
C LEU A 16 -20.87 -0.83 -1.36
N ILE A 17 -19.82 -0.04 -1.45
CA ILE A 17 -19.60 1.12 -0.58
C ILE A 17 -20.15 2.36 -1.25
N LYS A 18 -21.18 2.97 -0.65
CA LYS A 18 -21.78 4.23 -1.11
C LYS A 18 -21.30 5.38 -0.22
N TYR A 19 -20.85 6.46 -0.83
CA TYR A 19 -20.54 7.71 -0.15
C TYR A 19 -21.65 8.72 -0.41
N ILE A 20 -22.27 9.23 0.65
CA ILE A 20 -23.26 10.32 0.54
C ILE A 20 -22.57 11.60 0.99
N VAL A 21 -22.53 12.59 0.09
CA VAL A 21 -21.95 13.90 0.34
C VAL A 21 -23.06 14.93 0.35
N GLN A 22 -23.28 15.56 1.50
CA GLN A 22 -24.20 16.67 1.63
C GLN A 22 -23.39 17.98 1.58
N GLY A 23 -23.57 18.75 0.51
CA GLY A 23 -22.93 20.05 0.31
C GLY A 23 -23.65 21.18 1.06
N GLY A 24 -23.24 22.43 0.78
CA GLY A 24 -23.87 23.65 1.31
C GLY A 24 -23.36 24.12 2.67
N THR A 25 -22.46 23.37 3.32
CA THR A 25 -21.83 23.79 4.59
C THR A 25 -20.46 24.43 4.30
N LYS A 26 -20.23 25.65 4.81
CA LYS A 26 -18.90 26.28 4.77
C LYS A 26 -17.94 25.49 5.64
N LEU A 27 -16.86 24.99 5.05
CA LEU A 27 -15.82 24.27 5.76
C LEU A 27 -14.80 25.25 6.35
N SER A 28 -14.43 25.03 7.61
CA SER A 28 -13.40 25.77 8.32
C SER A 28 -12.65 24.81 9.25
N GLY A 29 -11.32 24.90 9.26
CA GLY A 29 -10.46 24.05 10.08
C GLY A 29 -9.16 23.68 9.36
N SER A 30 -8.37 22.82 10.00
CA SER A 30 -7.14 22.27 9.46
C SER A 30 -7.22 20.76 9.31
N VAL A 31 -6.56 20.22 8.30
CA VAL A 31 -6.45 18.78 8.05
C VAL A 31 -4.99 18.39 7.93
N THR A 32 -4.58 17.37 8.67
CA THR A 32 -3.27 16.77 8.49
C THR A 32 -3.30 15.87 7.26
N ILE A 33 -2.45 16.17 6.28
CA ILE A 33 -2.36 15.40 5.04
C ILE A 33 -1.59 14.11 5.30
N SER A 34 -2.16 12.98 4.89
CA SER A 34 -1.46 11.68 4.89
C SER A 34 -0.45 11.62 3.74
N GLY A 35 0.48 10.66 3.83
CA GLY A 35 1.43 10.40 2.76
C GLY A 35 0.77 10.12 1.42
N ALA A 36 1.46 10.46 0.33
CA ALA A 36 0.95 10.30 -1.02
C ALA A 36 0.96 8.81 -1.44
N LYS A 37 -0.18 8.34 -1.98
CA LYS A 37 -0.32 6.99 -2.52
C LYS A 37 0.79 6.66 -3.54
N ASN A 38 0.97 7.54 -4.53
CA ASN A 38 1.88 7.28 -5.64
C ASN A 38 3.35 7.25 -5.19
N ALA A 39 3.72 8.03 -4.18
CA ALA A 39 5.05 7.96 -3.58
C ALA A 39 5.24 6.61 -2.84
N ALA A 40 4.26 6.19 -2.03
CA ALA A 40 4.35 4.94 -1.28
C ALA A 40 4.50 3.73 -2.22
N VAL A 41 3.71 3.63 -3.29
CA VAL A 41 3.76 2.48 -4.21
C VAL A 41 5.05 2.41 -5.04
N ALA A 42 5.83 3.48 -5.14
CA ALA A 42 7.15 3.48 -5.75
C ALA A 42 8.26 3.20 -4.72
N ILE A 43 8.17 3.80 -3.52
CA ILE A 43 9.20 3.70 -2.48
C ILE A 43 9.22 2.29 -1.85
N LEU A 44 8.06 1.67 -1.62
CA LEU A 44 8.00 0.35 -1.00
C LEU A 44 8.73 -0.72 -1.80
N PRO A 45 8.52 -0.90 -3.13
CA PRO A 45 9.33 -1.80 -3.93
C PRO A 45 10.82 -1.46 -3.93
N ALA A 46 11.18 -0.17 -3.90
CA ALA A 46 12.58 0.25 -3.89
C ALA A 46 13.36 -0.22 -2.65
N THR A 47 12.68 -0.60 -1.55
CA THR A 47 13.35 -1.22 -0.40
C THR A 47 14.06 -2.53 -0.73
N LEU A 48 13.63 -3.23 -1.79
CA LEU A 48 14.34 -4.43 -2.29
C LEU A 48 15.78 -4.13 -2.71
N LEU A 49 16.08 -2.90 -3.12
CA LEU A 49 17.42 -2.50 -3.56
C LEU A 49 18.39 -2.23 -2.40
N VAL A 50 17.90 -2.20 -1.16
CA VAL A 50 18.69 -1.84 0.03
C VAL A 50 19.07 -3.11 0.80
N SER A 51 20.34 -3.17 1.22
CA SER A 51 20.89 -4.30 1.98
C SER A 51 20.81 -4.06 3.49
N GLY A 52 19.61 -3.78 4.01
CA GLY A 52 19.38 -3.54 5.43
C GLY A 52 18.01 -2.89 5.71
N PRO A 53 17.71 -2.60 6.98
CA PRO A 53 16.41 -2.05 7.33
C PRO A 53 16.21 -0.63 6.79
N CYS A 54 15.04 -0.39 6.21
CA CYS A 54 14.57 0.90 5.72
C CYS A 54 13.41 1.38 6.59
N ARG A 55 13.56 2.52 7.25
CA ARG A 55 12.46 3.17 7.96
C ARG A 55 11.78 4.19 7.06
N ILE A 56 10.48 3.99 6.85
CA ILE A 56 9.64 4.84 6.01
C ILE A 56 8.51 5.41 6.86
N GLU A 57 8.44 6.73 6.91
CA GLU A 57 7.44 7.46 7.68
C GLU A 57 6.34 8.01 6.78
N ASN A 58 5.21 8.36 7.38
CA ASN A 58 4.05 8.93 6.70
C ASN A 58 3.51 8.04 5.56
N VAL A 59 3.57 6.71 5.72
CA VAL A 59 3.01 5.76 4.75
C VAL A 59 1.48 5.72 4.92
N PRO A 60 0.69 5.96 3.86
CA PRO A 60 -0.77 5.93 3.96
C PRO A 60 -1.27 4.49 4.16
N ASP A 61 -2.29 4.32 5.01
CA ASP A 61 -2.92 3.01 5.21
C ASP A 61 -4.04 2.78 4.18
N ILE A 62 -3.66 2.35 2.99
CA ILE A 62 -4.55 2.09 1.85
C ILE A 62 -4.34 0.68 1.30
N SER A 63 -5.31 0.19 0.52
CA SER A 63 -5.32 -1.17 -0.04
C SER A 63 -4.06 -1.50 -0.84
N ASP A 64 -3.61 -0.60 -1.70
CA ASP A 64 -2.43 -0.83 -2.56
C ASP A 64 -1.14 -0.99 -1.74
N VAL A 65 -1.00 -0.21 -0.65
CA VAL A 65 0.13 -0.32 0.28
C VAL A 65 0.10 -1.66 1.00
N ARG A 66 -1.07 -2.06 1.52
CA ARG A 66 -1.20 -3.36 2.20
C ARG A 66 -0.84 -4.52 1.30
N LEU A 67 -1.28 -4.47 0.05
CA LEU A 67 -1.01 -5.50 -0.95
C LEU A 67 0.47 -5.56 -1.33
N LEU A 68 1.14 -4.41 -1.49
CA LEU A 68 2.59 -4.37 -1.72
C LEU A 68 3.38 -4.94 -0.53
N LEU A 69 2.97 -4.64 0.70
CA LEU A 69 3.60 -5.20 1.89
C LEU A 69 3.41 -6.72 1.99
N GLU A 70 2.27 -7.24 1.54
CA GLU A 70 2.02 -8.68 1.43
C GLU A 70 2.98 -9.32 0.43
N ILE A 71 3.11 -8.77 -0.76
CA ILE A 71 4.05 -9.25 -1.78
C ILE A 71 5.50 -9.24 -1.26
N LEU A 72 5.93 -8.14 -0.63
CA LEU A 72 7.28 -8.05 -0.07
C LEU A 72 7.54 -9.10 1.03
N ARG A 73 6.53 -9.41 1.88
CA ARG A 73 6.63 -10.50 2.87
C ARG A 73 6.77 -11.86 2.21
N ASP A 74 6.00 -12.13 1.17
CA ASP A 74 6.08 -13.39 0.41
C ASP A 74 7.45 -13.56 -0.25
N MET A 75 8.09 -12.45 -0.63
CA MET A 75 9.48 -12.43 -1.11
C MET A 75 10.52 -12.60 0.02
N GLY A 76 10.11 -12.61 1.28
CA GLY A 76 10.97 -12.81 2.45
C GLY A 76 11.41 -11.53 3.15
N ALA A 77 10.76 -10.39 2.90
CA ALA A 77 11.00 -9.16 3.67
C ALA A 77 10.44 -9.24 5.08
N GLU A 78 11.23 -8.81 6.06
CA GLU A 78 10.76 -8.59 7.43
C GLU A 78 10.17 -7.18 7.54
N ILE A 79 8.90 -7.08 8.01
CA ILE A 79 8.18 -5.80 8.03
C ILE A 79 7.59 -5.57 9.41
N HIS A 80 8.03 -4.51 10.06
CA HIS A 80 7.53 -4.03 11.34
C HIS A 80 6.77 -2.72 11.16
N ARG A 81 5.64 -2.58 11.86
CA ARG A 81 4.83 -1.36 11.84
C ARG A 81 4.93 -0.64 13.18
N TYR A 82 5.30 0.63 13.15
CA TYR A 82 5.35 1.52 14.30
C TYR A 82 4.23 2.55 14.21
N GLY A 83 3.25 2.43 15.12
CA GLY A 83 2.08 3.29 15.08
C GLY A 83 1.25 3.12 13.80
N ARG A 84 0.66 4.20 13.31
CA ARG A 84 -0.27 4.14 12.16
C ARG A 84 0.44 4.21 10.81
N ASN A 85 1.48 5.02 10.68
CA ASN A 85 2.00 5.46 9.39
C ASN A 85 3.51 5.27 9.23
N THR A 86 4.18 4.56 10.14
CA THR A 86 5.62 4.27 10.05
C THR A 86 5.84 2.78 9.86
N LEU A 87 6.67 2.44 8.90
CA LEU A 87 7.09 1.08 8.58
C LEU A 87 8.61 0.97 8.67
N GLU A 88 9.08 -0.16 9.14
CA GLU A 88 10.47 -0.60 8.98
C GLU A 88 10.45 -1.88 8.15
N ILE A 89 11.19 -1.87 7.06
CA ILE A 89 11.21 -2.95 6.07
C ILE A 89 12.65 -3.36 5.89
N ASP A 90 12.95 -4.62 6.16
CA ASP A 90 14.25 -5.24 5.91
C ASP A 90 14.11 -6.29 4.81
N CYS A 91 14.69 -6.01 3.65
CA CYS A 91 14.73 -6.89 2.51
C CYS A 91 16.07 -7.64 2.37
N SER A 92 16.94 -7.64 3.38
CA SER A 92 18.26 -8.30 3.33
C SER A 92 18.15 -9.80 3.00
N ARG A 93 17.08 -10.45 3.47
CA ARG A 93 16.77 -11.88 3.25
C ARG A 93 15.81 -12.13 2.09
N ALA A 94 15.39 -11.09 1.38
CA ALA A 94 14.50 -11.25 0.24
C ALA A 94 15.15 -12.11 -0.84
N ARG A 95 14.35 -13.02 -1.41
CA ARG A 95 14.77 -13.95 -2.47
C ARG A 95 14.00 -13.60 -3.75
N ASN A 96 14.57 -14.01 -4.89
CA ASN A 96 13.85 -14.00 -6.15
C ASN A 96 12.73 -15.05 -6.07
N ALA A 97 11.60 -14.65 -5.53
CA ALA A 97 10.38 -15.45 -5.48
C ALA A 97 9.44 -14.84 -6.51
N THR A 98 8.91 -15.67 -7.40
CA THR A 98 7.86 -15.22 -8.32
C THR A 98 6.70 -14.68 -7.47
N ALA A 99 6.52 -13.36 -7.49
CA ALA A 99 5.41 -12.74 -6.78
C ALA A 99 4.09 -13.40 -7.22
N PRO A 100 3.17 -13.73 -6.28
CA PRO A 100 1.93 -14.39 -6.62
C PRO A 100 1.18 -13.59 -7.68
N ILE A 101 0.99 -14.15 -8.87
CA ILE A 101 0.43 -13.45 -10.04
C ILE A 101 -0.94 -12.84 -9.73
N GLU A 102 -1.70 -13.47 -8.84
CA GLU A 102 -3.01 -12.99 -8.39
C GLU A 102 -2.90 -11.68 -7.59
N LEU A 103 -1.85 -11.50 -6.81
CA LEU A 103 -1.60 -10.27 -6.08
C LEU A 103 -1.09 -9.17 -7.01
N VAL A 104 -0.16 -9.51 -7.91
CA VAL A 104 0.43 -8.58 -8.87
C VAL A 104 -0.63 -8.00 -9.82
N ARG A 105 -1.58 -8.82 -10.30
CA ARG A 105 -2.68 -8.37 -11.17
C ARG A 105 -3.61 -7.34 -10.52
N ARG A 106 -3.68 -7.30 -9.20
CA ARG A 106 -4.54 -6.37 -8.45
C ARG A 106 -3.97 -4.98 -8.29
N ILE A 107 -2.66 -4.80 -8.57
CA ILE A 107 -1.97 -3.51 -8.43
C ILE A 107 -1.53 -3.01 -9.80
N ARG A 108 -2.02 -1.84 -10.21
CA ARG A 108 -1.51 -1.17 -11.42
C ARG A 108 -0.04 -0.79 -11.32
N ALA A 109 0.44 -0.52 -10.11
CA ALA A 109 1.82 -0.09 -9.82
C ALA A 109 2.81 -1.28 -9.71
N SER A 110 2.42 -2.51 -10.07
CA SER A 110 3.27 -3.70 -10.02
C SER A 110 4.55 -3.59 -10.87
N TYR A 111 4.56 -2.72 -11.89
CA TYR A 111 5.75 -2.48 -12.70
C TYR A 111 6.94 -1.90 -11.91
N TYR A 112 6.71 -1.25 -10.76
CA TYR A 112 7.80 -0.83 -9.87
C TYR A 112 8.51 -2.04 -9.23
N LEU A 113 7.78 -3.13 -8.95
CA LEU A 113 8.38 -4.38 -8.47
C LEU A 113 9.33 -4.96 -9.50
N ILE A 114 8.95 -4.98 -10.79
CA ILE A 114 9.80 -5.49 -11.88
C ILE A 114 11.15 -4.76 -11.90
N GLY A 115 11.12 -3.43 -11.81
CA GLY A 115 12.35 -2.63 -11.78
C GLY A 115 13.23 -2.92 -10.56
N ALA A 116 12.60 -3.09 -9.39
CA ALA A 116 13.31 -3.41 -8.16
C ALA A 116 13.88 -4.84 -8.16
N GLU A 117 13.11 -5.82 -8.66
CA GLU A 117 13.55 -7.22 -8.79
C GLU A 117 14.72 -7.35 -9.75
N LEU A 118 14.64 -6.73 -10.93
CA LEU A 118 15.75 -6.69 -11.90
C LEU A 118 17.00 -6.03 -11.31
N GLY A 119 16.84 -4.95 -10.56
CA GLY A 119 17.97 -4.28 -9.90
C GLY A 119 18.59 -5.07 -8.75
N ARG A 120 17.82 -5.94 -8.09
CA ARG A 120 18.30 -6.74 -6.95
C ARG A 120 18.83 -8.10 -7.35
N PHE A 121 18.16 -8.78 -8.28
CA PHE A 121 18.41 -10.19 -8.60
C PHE A 121 18.96 -10.42 -10.02
N GLY A 122 18.92 -9.45 -10.91
CA GLY A 122 19.42 -9.51 -12.28
C GLY A 122 18.36 -9.97 -13.27
#